data_df75419031eb0489eef78d974d434273
#
_entry.id   df75419031eb0489eef78d974d434273
#
_cell.length_a   1.000
_cell.length_b   1.000
_cell.length_c   1.000
_cell.angle_alpha   90.00
_cell.angle_beta   90.00
_cell.angle_gamma   90.00
#
_symmetry.space_group_name_H-M   'P 1'
#
loop_
_entity.id
_entity.type
_entity.pdbx_description
1 polymer ?
#
loop_
_entity_poly.entity_id
_entity_poly.type
_entity_poly.pdbx_seq_one_letter_code
_entity_poly.pdbx_strand_id
1 'polypeptide(L)'
;MEDEERLQLGGNPDWMSLLPAELLDVPLWNLAIPGSHDSMSFCLDVSSPVLKSEPRLLRVIDMLFPCWTRPCIYRWATTQQSVLSDQCDLGIRFFDLRIARKPAGGRKLFFAHGIYTLITVKEALGELATWLDTHPKEIIIIACSHFESLTDEDHCQLADYIISLFGKKLCSSEDIPTLRSCWCRGQQVVVSYDDQQMVLQHPELWTGIPYWYADSSDPKKVIAYLEEQKHRGRPDGFYVSGLNLTEDAAYILLHPLQDMRTLTLRALSLLLRWASEQQPGGGAGGLNVLCCDFVDVSHFCSLVIRLNYKKVLAAPRAVCTVPRATAESIGCCHSNQAGHPT
;
A
#
# COMPACT_ATOMS: atom_id res chain seq x y z
N MET A 1 18.50 21.32 -11.99
CA MET A 1 18.90 19.90 -12.16
C MET A 1 19.26 19.28 -10.81
N GLU A 2 20.22 19.81 -10.03
CA GLU A 2 20.55 19.25 -8.70
C GLU A 2 19.43 19.41 -7.66
N ASP A 3 18.60 20.42 -7.71
CA ASP A 3 17.45 20.60 -6.80
C ASP A 3 16.24 19.74 -7.21
N GLU A 4 16.07 19.44 -8.50
CA GLU A 4 15.05 18.48 -8.96
C GLU A 4 15.44 17.02 -8.66
N GLU A 5 16.73 16.67 -8.70
CA GLU A 5 17.22 15.35 -8.26
C GLU A 5 17.13 15.18 -6.74
N ARG A 6 17.35 16.22 -5.94
CA ARG A 6 17.14 16.18 -4.48
C ARG A 6 15.67 16.06 -4.10
N LEU A 7 14.75 16.63 -4.87
CA LEU A 7 13.30 16.43 -4.72
C LEU A 7 12.85 15.01 -5.15
N GLN A 8 13.64 14.33 -5.98
CA GLN A 8 13.36 12.96 -6.43
C GLN A 8 13.78 11.88 -5.43
N LEU A 9 14.69 12.19 -4.50
CA LEU A 9 15.13 11.30 -3.41
C LEU A 9 14.62 11.77 -2.04
N GLY A 10 13.86 12.87 -1.96
CA GLY A 10 13.20 13.34 -0.75
C GLY A 10 12.09 12.35 -0.36
N GLY A 11 12.05 11.97 0.91
CA GLY A 11 10.97 11.16 1.45
C GLY A 11 9.61 11.84 1.31
N ASN A 12 8.54 11.04 1.43
CA ASN A 12 7.15 11.50 1.39
C ASN A 12 6.44 11.13 2.71
N PRO A 13 7.00 11.47 3.90
CA PRO A 13 6.47 10.96 5.17
C PRO A 13 5.06 11.46 5.47
N ASP A 14 4.67 12.64 4.98
CA ASP A 14 3.40 13.29 5.29
C ASP A 14 2.55 13.58 4.04
N TRP A 15 2.68 12.74 2.98
CA TRP A 15 2.07 13.04 1.69
C TRP A 15 0.54 13.07 1.70
N MET A 16 -0.13 12.29 2.56
CA MET A 16 -1.58 12.30 2.63
C MET A 16 -2.10 13.64 3.15
N SER A 17 -1.38 14.24 4.10
CA SER A 17 -1.72 15.56 4.64
C SER A 17 -1.54 16.70 3.64
N LEU A 18 -0.74 16.48 2.58
CA LEU A 18 -0.44 17.46 1.53
C LEU A 18 -1.34 17.33 0.30
N LEU A 19 -2.25 16.33 0.28
CA LEU A 19 -3.20 16.18 -0.82
C LEU A 19 -4.18 17.36 -0.90
N PRO A 20 -4.62 17.72 -2.11
CA PRO A 20 -5.62 18.76 -2.33
C PRO A 20 -6.93 18.52 -1.59
N ALA A 21 -7.60 19.59 -1.17
CA ALA A 21 -8.84 19.51 -0.39
C ALA A 21 -9.96 18.70 -1.07
N GLU A 22 -9.98 18.70 -2.39
CA GLU A 22 -10.92 17.96 -3.25
C GLU A 22 -10.79 16.44 -3.10
N LEU A 23 -9.65 15.94 -2.60
CA LEU A 23 -9.39 14.53 -2.41
C LEU A 23 -9.68 14.06 -0.98
N LEU A 24 -9.90 14.95 -0.02
CA LEU A 24 -10.04 14.60 1.39
C LEU A 24 -11.30 13.80 1.70
N ASP A 25 -12.35 13.95 0.89
CA ASP A 25 -13.62 13.23 1.03
C ASP A 25 -13.76 12.05 0.05
N VAL A 26 -12.70 11.77 -0.71
CA VAL A 26 -12.65 10.61 -1.62
C VAL A 26 -12.38 9.35 -0.78
N PRO A 27 -13.14 8.24 -0.97
CA PRO A 27 -12.83 6.97 -0.35
C PRO A 27 -11.38 6.55 -0.61
N LEU A 28 -10.67 6.04 0.42
CA LEU A 28 -9.25 5.68 0.30
C LEU A 28 -8.99 4.66 -0.83
N TRP A 29 -9.93 3.77 -1.09
CA TRP A 29 -9.83 2.83 -2.21
C TRP A 29 -9.98 3.46 -3.60
N ASN A 30 -10.24 4.75 -3.68
CA ASN A 30 -10.27 5.54 -4.92
C ASN A 30 -9.05 6.49 -5.05
N LEU A 31 -8.09 6.41 -4.13
CA LEU A 31 -6.80 7.07 -4.22
C LEU A 31 -5.73 6.10 -4.76
N ALA A 32 -4.70 6.65 -5.39
CA ALA A 32 -3.49 5.90 -5.70
C ALA A 32 -2.59 5.84 -4.46
N ILE A 33 -2.32 4.65 -3.98
CA ILE A 33 -1.58 4.38 -2.73
C ILE A 33 -0.34 3.54 -3.05
N PRO A 34 0.88 4.03 -2.73
CA PRO A 34 2.07 3.22 -2.88
C PRO A 34 2.09 2.07 -1.86
N GLY A 35 2.42 0.87 -2.34
CA GLY A 35 2.52 -0.33 -1.53
C GLY A 35 3.83 -1.06 -1.71
N SER A 36 4.26 -1.80 -0.69
CA SER A 36 5.41 -2.70 -0.73
C SER A 36 4.95 -4.16 -0.70
N HIS A 37 5.48 -4.94 -1.65
CA HIS A 37 5.27 -6.38 -1.75
C HIS A 37 6.22 -7.08 -0.78
N ASP A 38 5.74 -8.11 -0.04
CA ASP A 38 6.53 -8.80 0.98
C ASP A 38 7.37 -7.85 1.83
N SER A 39 6.70 -6.90 2.48
CA SER A 39 7.31 -5.72 3.11
C SER A 39 8.41 -6.06 4.13
N MET A 40 8.37 -7.27 4.70
CA MET A 40 9.32 -7.74 5.72
C MET A 40 10.45 -8.63 5.17
N SER A 41 10.57 -8.80 3.86
CA SER A 41 11.59 -9.66 3.24
C SER A 41 13.03 -9.13 3.39
N PHE A 42 13.22 -7.88 3.80
CA PHE A 42 14.53 -7.29 4.06
C PHE A 42 15.30 -7.96 5.22
N CYS A 43 14.61 -8.65 6.12
CA CYS A 43 15.20 -9.27 7.30
C CYS A 43 15.04 -10.79 7.36
N LEU A 44 15.05 -11.46 6.20
CA LEU A 44 15.01 -12.92 6.14
C LEU A 44 16.22 -13.56 6.86
N ASP A 45 15.95 -14.64 7.58
CA ASP A 45 16.96 -15.38 8.35
C ASP A 45 17.49 -16.58 7.57
N VAL A 46 18.66 -16.44 6.97
CA VAL A 46 19.33 -17.51 6.22
C VAL A 46 19.58 -18.78 7.05
N SER A 47 19.60 -18.66 8.39
CA SER A 47 19.74 -19.82 9.27
C SER A 47 18.42 -20.57 9.51
N SER A 48 17.29 -19.95 9.18
CA SER A 48 15.98 -20.56 9.38
C SER A 48 15.67 -21.65 8.34
N PRO A 49 14.81 -22.63 8.68
CA PRO A 49 14.41 -23.65 7.72
C PRO A 49 13.51 -23.08 6.61
N VAL A 50 13.45 -23.79 5.50
CA VAL A 50 12.51 -23.52 4.40
C VAL A 50 11.07 -23.76 4.87
N LEU A 51 10.12 -22.98 4.35
CA LEU A 51 8.71 -23.07 4.70
C LEU A 51 8.11 -24.46 4.37
N LYS A 52 7.08 -24.86 5.13
CA LYS A 52 6.38 -26.12 4.88
C LYS A 52 5.54 -26.08 3.60
N SER A 53 5.07 -24.91 3.22
CA SER A 53 4.32 -24.64 1.98
C SER A 53 5.18 -24.79 0.71
N GLU A 54 6.50 -24.67 0.85
CA GLU A 54 7.41 -24.81 -0.28
C GLU A 54 7.41 -26.25 -0.87
N PRO A 55 7.73 -26.41 -2.17
CA PRO A 55 7.77 -27.71 -2.84
C PRO A 55 8.58 -28.76 -2.08
N ARG A 56 8.07 -29.99 -2.00
CA ARG A 56 8.73 -31.10 -1.29
C ARG A 56 10.18 -31.28 -1.73
N LEU A 57 10.46 -31.17 -3.04
CA LEU A 57 11.81 -31.30 -3.57
C LEU A 57 12.76 -30.25 -2.99
N LEU A 58 12.33 -28.99 -2.95
CA LEU A 58 13.13 -27.90 -2.38
C LEU A 58 13.44 -28.13 -0.90
N ARG A 59 12.46 -28.60 -0.12
CA ARG A 59 12.65 -28.94 1.30
C ARG A 59 13.61 -30.12 1.51
N VAL A 60 13.58 -31.14 0.64
CA VAL A 60 14.54 -32.23 0.68
C VAL A 60 15.95 -31.75 0.34
N ILE A 61 16.09 -30.88 -0.67
CA ILE A 61 17.38 -30.28 -1.02
C ILE A 61 17.90 -29.41 0.16
N ASP A 62 17.04 -28.61 0.82
CA ASP A 62 17.41 -27.83 1.99
C ASP A 62 17.90 -28.71 3.14
N MET A 63 17.23 -29.84 3.39
CA MET A 63 17.63 -30.76 4.43
C MET A 63 19.04 -31.36 4.19
N LEU A 64 19.39 -31.60 2.93
CA LEU A 64 20.67 -32.17 2.55
C LEU A 64 21.79 -31.12 2.39
N PHE A 65 21.45 -29.95 1.87
CA PHE A 65 22.39 -28.89 1.49
C PHE A 65 21.93 -27.49 1.94
N PRO A 66 21.67 -27.27 3.26
CA PRO A 66 21.10 -26.01 3.73
C PRO A 66 22.02 -24.78 3.46
N CYS A 67 23.33 -24.98 3.53
CA CYS A 67 24.32 -23.93 3.28
C CYS A 67 24.34 -23.42 1.84
N TRP A 68 23.74 -24.15 0.91
CA TRP A 68 23.64 -23.75 -0.49
C TRP A 68 22.20 -23.30 -0.82
N THR A 69 21.19 -24.03 -0.36
CA THR A 69 19.78 -23.78 -0.67
C THR A 69 19.29 -22.46 -0.08
N ARG A 70 19.54 -22.22 1.22
CA ARG A 70 19.01 -21.04 1.93
C ARG A 70 19.59 -19.71 1.43
N PRO A 71 20.90 -19.58 1.14
CA PRO A 71 21.41 -18.39 0.48
C PRO A 71 20.84 -18.16 -0.92
N CYS A 72 20.49 -19.22 -1.64
CA CYS A 72 19.79 -19.11 -2.93
C CYS A 72 18.39 -18.58 -2.72
N ILE A 73 17.59 -19.18 -1.81
CA ILE A 73 16.25 -18.71 -1.47
C ILE A 73 16.32 -17.25 -0.98
N TYR A 74 17.22 -16.91 -0.07
CA TYR A 74 17.40 -15.54 0.42
C TYR A 74 17.53 -14.52 -0.70
N ARG A 75 18.37 -14.78 -1.72
CA ARG A 75 18.59 -13.87 -2.85
C ARG A 75 17.36 -13.67 -3.71
N TRP A 76 16.54 -14.71 -3.86
CA TRP A 76 15.34 -14.66 -4.70
C TRP A 76 14.09 -14.25 -3.91
N ALA A 77 14.03 -14.54 -2.63
CA ALA A 77 12.92 -14.20 -1.76
C ALA A 77 13.03 -12.77 -1.16
N THR A 78 14.18 -12.10 -1.26
CA THR A 78 14.32 -10.72 -0.78
C THR A 78 13.75 -9.76 -1.84
N THR A 79 12.65 -9.10 -1.49
CA THR A 79 11.94 -8.12 -2.35
C THR A 79 12.02 -6.69 -1.82
N GLN A 80 12.46 -6.50 -0.57
CA GLN A 80 12.67 -5.19 0.05
C GLN A 80 14.02 -5.12 0.76
N GLN A 81 14.56 -3.90 0.97
CA GLN A 81 15.84 -3.68 1.65
C GLN A 81 15.72 -2.72 2.85
N SER A 82 14.65 -1.95 2.93
CA SER A 82 14.43 -0.93 3.97
C SER A 82 13.50 -1.44 5.06
N VAL A 83 13.71 -1.01 6.30
CA VAL A 83 12.81 -1.25 7.44
C VAL A 83 11.45 -0.56 7.22
N LEU A 84 10.42 -0.93 7.99
CA LEU A 84 9.06 -0.44 7.75
C LEU A 84 8.93 1.08 7.94
N SER A 85 9.60 1.67 8.94
CA SER A 85 9.62 3.12 9.14
C SER A 85 10.23 3.86 7.95
N ASP A 86 11.34 3.36 7.40
CA ASP A 86 11.96 3.94 6.20
C ASP A 86 11.02 3.82 4.98
N GLN A 87 10.32 2.68 4.84
CA GLN A 87 9.31 2.51 3.79
C GLN A 87 8.16 3.52 3.96
N CYS A 88 7.71 3.79 5.20
CA CYS A 88 6.74 4.84 5.50
C CYS A 88 7.25 6.22 5.08
N ASP A 89 8.52 6.55 5.39
CA ASP A 89 9.16 7.81 5.05
C ASP A 89 9.32 8.01 3.53
N LEU A 90 9.51 6.93 2.78
CA LEU A 90 9.47 6.95 1.32
C LEU A 90 8.08 7.26 0.75
N GLY A 91 7.02 7.00 1.53
CA GLY A 91 5.62 7.22 1.13
C GLY A 91 4.76 5.97 1.06
N ILE A 92 5.28 4.79 1.40
CA ILE A 92 4.50 3.55 1.43
C ILE A 92 3.38 3.64 2.47
N ARG A 93 2.16 3.22 2.07
CA ARG A 93 0.99 3.17 2.95
C ARG A 93 0.22 1.85 2.84
N PHE A 94 0.68 0.92 2.03
CA PHE A 94 0.19 -0.46 2.02
C PHE A 94 1.36 -1.42 2.24
N PHE A 95 1.19 -2.32 3.20
CA PHE A 95 2.20 -3.30 3.62
C PHE A 95 1.65 -4.71 3.45
N ASP A 96 2.27 -5.51 2.57
CA ASP A 96 2.01 -6.95 2.41
C ASP A 96 2.79 -7.72 3.47
N LEU A 97 2.08 -8.20 4.50
CA LEU A 97 2.65 -8.89 5.65
C LEU A 97 2.24 -10.37 5.65
N ARG A 98 3.15 -11.24 5.26
CA ARG A 98 2.97 -12.69 5.21
C ARG A 98 3.43 -13.31 6.53
N ILE A 99 2.48 -13.71 7.36
CA ILE A 99 2.72 -14.07 8.75
C ILE A 99 2.86 -15.59 8.93
N ALA A 100 3.84 -16.00 9.73
CA ALA A 100 4.20 -17.39 9.89
C ALA A 100 4.60 -17.76 11.32
N ARG A 101 4.29 -19.01 11.72
CA ARG A 101 4.81 -19.62 12.94
C ARG A 101 6.09 -20.37 12.64
N LYS A 102 7.23 -19.83 13.14
CA LYS A 102 8.55 -20.46 13.00
C LYS A 102 8.65 -21.69 13.93
N PRO A 103 9.07 -22.88 13.42
CA PRO A 103 9.09 -24.12 14.22
C PRO A 103 9.82 -24.03 15.56
N ALA A 104 10.95 -23.31 15.63
CA ALA A 104 11.74 -23.11 16.84
C ALA A 104 11.44 -21.77 17.54
N GLY A 105 10.42 -21.02 17.09
CA GLY A 105 10.14 -19.66 17.57
C GLY A 105 9.30 -19.58 18.86
N GLY A 106 8.91 -20.70 19.45
CA GLY A 106 7.99 -20.73 20.58
C GLY A 106 6.61 -20.18 20.20
N ARG A 107 6.06 -19.27 21.02
CA ARG A 107 4.77 -18.60 20.76
C ARG A 107 4.88 -17.34 19.89
N LYS A 108 6.10 -16.97 19.45
CA LYS A 108 6.31 -15.78 18.63
C LYS A 108 5.91 -16.05 17.18
N LEU A 109 5.27 -15.07 16.56
CA LEU A 109 5.01 -15.05 15.14
C LEU A 109 6.06 -14.20 14.43
N PHE A 110 6.39 -14.64 13.22
CA PHE A 110 7.38 -14.02 12.34
C PHE A 110 6.73 -13.76 10.98
N PHE A 111 7.48 -13.18 10.07
CA PHE A 111 7.08 -13.15 8.67
C PHE A 111 7.85 -14.21 7.89
N ALA A 112 7.42 -14.46 6.66
CA ALA A 112 8.07 -15.48 5.85
C ALA A 112 7.89 -15.24 4.35
N HIS A 113 8.98 -15.46 3.61
CA HIS A 113 8.99 -15.59 2.16
C HIS A 113 10.07 -16.60 1.77
N GLY A 114 9.65 -17.83 1.48
CA GLY A 114 10.54 -18.99 1.29
C GLY A 114 11.23 -19.48 2.57
N ILE A 115 11.74 -18.55 3.39
CA ILE A 115 12.32 -18.72 4.73
C ILE A 115 11.74 -17.68 5.69
N TYR A 116 11.98 -17.84 7.01
CA TYR A 116 11.43 -16.95 8.04
C TYR A 116 12.31 -15.71 8.25
N THR A 117 11.70 -14.65 8.82
CA THR A 117 12.41 -13.42 9.19
C THR A 117 13.12 -13.53 10.56
N LEU A 118 14.01 -12.56 10.83
CA LEU A 118 14.64 -12.33 12.14
C LEU A 118 13.69 -11.56 13.08
N ILE A 119 12.98 -10.57 12.53
CA ILE A 119 12.07 -9.68 13.26
C ILE A 119 10.71 -10.35 13.44
N THR A 120 10.14 -10.22 14.64
CA THR A 120 8.81 -10.74 14.96
C THR A 120 7.70 -9.79 14.52
N VAL A 121 6.49 -10.32 14.40
CA VAL A 121 5.27 -9.52 14.10
C VAL A 121 5.07 -8.42 15.14
N LYS A 122 5.30 -8.71 16.43
CA LYS A 122 5.15 -7.71 17.50
C LYS A 122 6.14 -6.55 17.38
N GLU A 123 7.38 -6.83 17.03
CA GLU A 123 8.41 -5.81 16.84
C GLU A 123 8.07 -4.91 15.64
N ALA A 124 7.71 -5.51 14.51
CA ALA A 124 7.37 -4.78 13.30
C ALA A 124 6.10 -3.91 13.44
N LEU A 125 5.04 -4.46 14.02
CA LEU A 125 3.81 -3.69 14.24
C LEU A 125 4.02 -2.58 15.29
N GLY A 126 4.87 -2.82 16.30
CA GLY A 126 5.29 -1.79 17.27
C GLY A 126 6.04 -0.63 16.62
N GLU A 127 6.91 -0.92 15.64
CA GLU A 127 7.60 0.10 14.84
C GLU A 127 6.60 0.98 14.07
N LEU A 128 5.62 0.36 13.36
CA LEU A 128 4.58 1.10 12.66
C LEU A 128 3.72 1.95 13.60
N ALA A 129 3.36 1.42 14.77
CA ALA A 129 2.58 2.17 15.77
C ALA A 129 3.34 3.41 16.24
N THR A 130 4.65 3.28 16.50
CA THR A 130 5.53 4.39 16.90
C THR A 130 5.65 5.43 15.79
N TRP A 131 5.81 5.00 14.53
CA TRP A 131 5.87 5.92 13.40
C TRP A 131 4.56 6.72 13.25
N LEU A 132 3.39 6.08 13.41
CA LEU A 132 2.08 6.72 13.33
C LEU A 132 1.85 7.77 14.43
N ASP A 133 2.48 7.61 15.60
CA ASP A 133 2.35 8.61 16.68
C ASP A 133 2.96 9.96 16.30
N THR A 134 3.98 9.95 15.43
CA THR A 134 4.65 11.16 14.92
C THR A 134 4.04 11.68 13.62
N HIS A 135 3.19 10.89 12.95
CA HIS A 135 2.56 11.24 11.67
C HIS A 135 1.00 11.15 11.74
N PRO A 136 0.35 12.02 12.53
CA PRO A 136 -1.07 11.86 12.93
C PRO A 136 -2.08 11.98 11.80
N LYS A 137 -1.69 12.41 10.61
CA LYS A 137 -2.55 12.53 9.42
C LYS A 137 -2.31 11.46 8.37
N GLU A 138 -1.38 10.57 8.61
CA GLU A 138 -1.08 9.48 7.69
C GLU A 138 -1.90 8.25 8.04
N ILE A 139 -2.33 7.53 7.02
CA ILE A 139 -3.17 6.32 7.15
C ILE A 139 -2.44 5.19 6.45
N ILE A 140 -2.25 4.07 7.14
CA ILE A 140 -1.64 2.86 6.59
C ILE A 140 -2.65 1.73 6.44
N ILE A 141 -2.38 0.86 5.48
CA ILE A 141 -3.11 -0.39 5.24
C ILE A 141 -2.13 -1.54 5.52
N ILE A 142 -2.48 -2.38 6.46
CA ILE A 142 -1.73 -3.58 6.84
C ILE A 142 -2.50 -4.79 6.31
N ALA A 143 -1.93 -5.51 5.35
CA ALA A 143 -2.52 -6.72 4.81
C ALA A 143 -1.85 -7.95 5.44
N CYS A 144 -2.51 -8.56 6.43
CA CYS A 144 -2.09 -9.81 7.06
C CYS A 144 -2.61 -10.98 6.23
N SER A 145 -1.72 -11.66 5.53
CA SER A 145 -2.08 -12.71 4.57
C SER A 145 -1.10 -13.88 4.58
N HIS A 146 -1.35 -14.89 3.72
CA HIS A 146 -0.44 -16.03 3.50
C HIS A 146 0.03 -16.69 4.79
N PHE A 147 -0.92 -16.91 5.71
CA PHE A 147 -0.62 -17.49 7.02
C PHE A 147 0.01 -18.88 6.89
N GLU A 148 1.23 -19.03 7.42
CA GLU A 148 1.98 -20.30 7.39
C GLU A 148 2.02 -20.93 8.77
N SER A 149 1.38 -22.09 8.92
CA SER A 149 1.38 -22.93 10.15
C SER A 149 0.82 -22.23 11.40
N LEU A 150 -0.06 -21.26 11.28
CA LEU A 150 -0.82 -20.67 12.39
C LEU A 150 -1.93 -21.64 12.84
N THR A 151 -2.19 -21.66 14.14
CA THR A 151 -3.35 -22.30 14.76
C THR A 151 -4.45 -21.29 15.01
N ASP A 152 -5.68 -21.73 15.28
CA ASP A 152 -6.80 -20.85 15.65
C ASP A 152 -6.45 -19.97 16.87
N GLU A 153 -5.71 -20.54 17.85
CA GLU A 153 -5.21 -19.77 19.01
C GLU A 153 -4.23 -18.66 18.60
N ASP A 154 -3.37 -18.93 17.57
CA ASP A 154 -2.46 -17.92 17.04
C ASP A 154 -3.21 -16.78 16.36
N HIS A 155 -4.26 -17.10 15.59
CA HIS A 155 -5.11 -16.11 14.96
C HIS A 155 -5.82 -15.24 16.00
N CYS A 156 -6.42 -15.83 17.04
CA CYS A 156 -7.04 -15.09 18.14
C CYS A 156 -6.03 -14.16 18.83
N GLN A 157 -4.86 -14.68 19.22
CA GLN A 157 -3.83 -13.89 19.91
C GLN A 157 -3.27 -12.76 19.03
N LEU A 158 -3.16 -12.98 17.72
CA LEU A 158 -2.71 -11.96 16.77
C LEU A 158 -3.75 -10.88 16.58
N ALA A 159 -5.02 -11.23 16.41
CA ALA A 159 -6.12 -10.28 16.28
C ALA A 159 -6.25 -9.42 17.55
N ASP A 160 -6.26 -10.04 18.73
CA ASP A 160 -6.29 -9.34 20.01
C ASP A 160 -5.10 -8.38 20.18
N TYR A 161 -3.92 -8.81 19.78
CA TYR A 161 -2.73 -7.97 19.85
C TYR A 161 -2.84 -6.75 18.90
N ILE A 162 -3.26 -6.94 17.65
CA ILE A 162 -3.45 -5.86 16.68
C ILE A 162 -4.48 -4.85 17.21
N ILE A 163 -5.63 -5.33 17.69
CA ILE A 163 -6.71 -4.49 18.22
C ILE A 163 -6.23 -3.73 19.46
N SER A 164 -5.51 -4.38 20.36
CA SER A 164 -4.95 -3.73 21.55
C SER A 164 -3.88 -2.68 21.20
N LEU A 165 -3.01 -2.98 20.21
CA LEU A 165 -1.91 -2.08 19.82
C LEU A 165 -2.42 -0.80 19.19
N PHE A 166 -3.31 -0.91 18.22
CA PHE A 166 -3.77 0.24 17.45
C PHE A 166 -5.00 0.91 18.05
N GLY A 167 -5.85 0.15 18.78
CA GLY A 167 -7.02 0.67 19.50
C GLY A 167 -7.88 1.59 18.65
N LYS A 168 -8.09 2.82 19.12
CA LYS A 168 -8.91 3.85 18.42
C LYS A 168 -8.36 4.30 17.06
N LYS A 169 -7.11 3.97 16.73
CA LYS A 169 -6.53 4.26 15.40
C LYS A 169 -7.05 3.32 14.31
N LEU A 170 -7.73 2.23 14.66
CA LEU A 170 -8.29 1.30 13.68
C LEU A 170 -9.50 1.91 12.97
N CYS A 171 -9.54 1.70 11.65
CA CYS A 171 -10.70 2.01 10.81
C CYS A 171 -11.61 0.77 10.77
N SER A 172 -12.87 0.89 11.19
CA SER A 172 -13.83 -0.20 11.09
C SER A 172 -14.16 -0.56 9.65
N SER A 173 -14.33 -1.85 9.38
CA SER A 173 -14.76 -2.35 8.06
C SER A 173 -16.19 -1.96 7.68
N GLU A 174 -16.97 -1.49 8.63
CA GLU A 174 -18.34 -0.98 8.44
C GLU A 174 -18.36 0.47 7.93
N ASP A 175 -17.22 1.17 8.00
CA ASP A 175 -17.09 2.57 7.58
C ASP A 175 -16.60 2.70 6.15
N ILE A 176 -16.86 3.87 5.54
CA ILE A 176 -16.21 4.31 4.30
C ILE A 176 -15.08 5.24 4.70
N PRO A 177 -13.82 4.77 4.74
CA PRO A 177 -12.69 5.60 5.16
C PRO A 177 -12.35 6.62 4.07
N THR A 178 -12.34 7.89 4.47
CA THR A 178 -11.78 9.02 3.72
C THR A 178 -10.71 9.71 4.59
N LEU A 179 -9.82 10.47 4.00
CA LEU A 179 -8.83 11.20 4.78
C LEU A 179 -9.50 12.07 5.86
N ARG A 180 -10.53 12.84 5.47
CA ARG A 180 -11.25 13.71 6.39
C ARG A 180 -11.93 12.94 7.52
N SER A 181 -12.65 11.86 7.22
CA SER A 181 -13.35 11.07 8.23
C SER A 181 -12.39 10.42 9.22
N CYS A 182 -11.29 9.87 8.71
CA CYS A 182 -10.25 9.25 9.54
C CYS A 182 -9.57 10.28 10.45
N TRP A 183 -9.19 11.45 9.93
CA TRP A 183 -8.60 12.51 10.75
C TRP A 183 -9.55 13.02 11.84
N CYS A 184 -10.82 13.21 11.52
CA CYS A 184 -11.82 13.64 12.51
C CYS A 184 -12.01 12.62 13.66
N ARG A 185 -11.82 11.32 13.38
CA ARG A 185 -11.99 10.24 14.36
C ARG A 185 -10.64 9.80 14.99
N GLY A 186 -9.52 10.32 14.53
CA GLY A 186 -8.17 9.89 14.93
C GLY A 186 -7.82 8.48 14.48
N GLN A 187 -8.40 8.03 13.36
CA GLN A 187 -8.16 6.74 12.75
C GLN A 187 -6.99 6.81 11.77
N GLN A 188 -6.12 5.80 11.77
CA GLN A 188 -4.89 5.77 10.97
C GLN A 188 -4.56 4.40 10.38
N VAL A 189 -5.29 3.33 10.72
CA VAL A 189 -4.91 1.97 10.36
C VAL A 189 -6.11 1.20 9.81
N VAL A 190 -5.98 0.71 8.59
CA VAL A 190 -6.85 -0.31 8.00
C VAL A 190 -6.11 -1.64 8.10
N VAL A 191 -6.71 -2.64 8.75
CA VAL A 191 -6.12 -3.98 8.85
C VAL A 191 -6.96 -4.96 8.05
N SER A 192 -6.41 -5.40 6.91
CA SER A 192 -6.94 -6.54 6.17
C SER A 192 -6.39 -7.83 6.76
N TYR A 193 -7.26 -8.81 6.97
CA TYR A 193 -6.90 -10.08 7.60
C TYR A 193 -7.48 -11.24 6.78
N ASP A 194 -6.61 -12.12 6.30
CA ASP A 194 -6.98 -13.18 5.35
C ASP A 194 -7.41 -14.47 6.10
N ASP A 195 -8.24 -14.27 7.14
CA ASP A 195 -8.95 -15.34 7.83
C ASP A 195 -10.39 -14.90 8.09
N GLN A 196 -11.33 -15.59 7.44
CA GLN A 196 -12.74 -15.21 7.45
C GLN A 196 -13.36 -15.32 8.84
N GLN A 197 -12.92 -16.26 9.68
CA GLN A 197 -13.46 -16.43 11.01
C GLN A 197 -13.11 -15.23 11.91
N MET A 198 -11.87 -14.75 11.84
CA MET A 198 -11.43 -13.58 12.58
C MET A 198 -12.15 -12.32 12.11
N VAL A 199 -12.31 -12.13 10.81
CA VAL A 199 -13.04 -10.97 10.25
C VAL A 199 -14.50 -10.94 10.70
N LEU A 200 -15.17 -12.10 10.78
CA LEU A 200 -16.56 -12.17 11.25
C LEU A 200 -16.72 -11.87 12.76
N GLN A 201 -15.67 -12.05 13.55
CA GLN A 201 -15.68 -11.80 15.00
C GLN A 201 -15.25 -10.38 15.38
N HIS A 202 -14.50 -9.70 14.51
CA HIS A 202 -13.87 -8.41 14.79
C HIS A 202 -14.18 -7.38 13.70
N PRO A 203 -15.09 -6.44 13.91
CA PRO A 203 -15.44 -5.40 12.92
C PRO A 203 -14.28 -4.43 12.63
N GLU A 204 -13.22 -4.44 13.44
CA GLU A 204 -11.98 -3.71 13.20
C GLU A 204 -11.13 -4.31 12.09
N LEU A 205 -11.38 -5.57 11.75
CA LEU A 205 -10.65 -6.29 10.70
C LEU A 205 -11.43 -6.27 9.37
N TRP A 206 -10.73 -6.00 8.30
CA TRP A 206 -11.25 -6.02 6.93
C TRP A 206 -11.00 -7.38 6.30
N THR A 207 -11.83 -7.79 5.35
CA THR A 207 -11.60 -8.99 4.55
C THR A 207 -10.28 -8.89 3.77
N GLY A 208 -9.76 -10.04 3.32
CA GLY A 208 -8.59 -10.09 2.44
C GLY A 208 -8.74 -9.17 1.23
N ILE A 209 -7.73 -8.33 0.99
CA ILE A 209 -7.72 -7.38 -0.14
C ILE A 209 -7.34 -8.13 -1.42
N PRO A 210 -8.16 -8.07 -2.49
CA PRO A 210 -7.82 -8.68 -3.77
C PRO A 210 -6.49 -8.18 -4.32
N TYR A 211 -5.62 -9.10 -4.74
CA TYR A 211 -4.30 -8.80 -5.25
C TYR A 211 -4.19 -9.32 -6.70
N TRP A 212 -4.05 -8.41 -7.67
CA TRP A 212 -3.79 -8.76 -9.06
C TRP A 212 -2.31 -9.06 -9.26
N TYR A 213 -2.01 -10.32 -9.44
CA TYR A 213 -0.68 -10.88 -9.50
C TYR A 213 -0.51 -11.72 -10.77
N ALA A 214 0.49 -11.38 -11.60
CA ALA A 214 0.66 -11.95 -12.93
C ALA A 214 1.50 -13.24 -12.97
N ASP A 215 2.21 -13.57 -11.89
CA ASP A 215 3.09 -14.74 -11.79
C ASP A 215 4.04 -14.88 -12.99
N SER A 216 4.83 -13.86 -13.28
CA SER A 216 5.71 -13.82 -14.45
C SER A 216 6.98 -13.02 -14.22
N SER A 217 8.10 -13.50 -14.77
CA SER A 217 9.37 -12.77 -14.83
C SER A 217 9.45 -11.77 -16.01
N ASP A 218 8.45 -11.77 -16.90
CA ASP A 218 8.38 -10.87 -18.05
C ASP A 218 7.49 -9.66 -17.74
N PRO A 219 8.04 -8.43 -17.65
CA PRO A 219 7.28 -7.23 -17.36
C PRO A 219 6.20 -6.92 -18.39
N LYS A 220 6.34 -7.35 -19.64
CA LYS A 220 5.29 -7.17 -20.66
C LYS A 220 4.07 -8.04 -20.37
N LYS A 221 4.29 -9.26 -19.86
CA LYS A 221 3.20 -10.15 -19.43
C LYS A 221 2.51 -9.60 -18.18
N VAL A 222 3.27 -9.03 -17.24
CA VAL A 222 2.68 -8.34 -16.07
C VAL A 222 1.77 -7.21 -16.51
N ILE A 223 2.23 -6.33 -17.39
CA ILE A 223 1.44 -5.22 -17.92
C ILE A 223 0.19 -5.74 -18.66
N ALA A 224 0.35 -6.72 -19.55
CA ALA A 224 -0.78 -7.30 -20.29
C ALA A 224 -1.84 -7.89 -19.36
N TYR A 225 -1.41 -8.61 -18.31
CA TYR A 225 -2.30 -9.16 -17.29
C TYR A 225 -3.06 -8.05 -16.54
N LEU A 226 -2.37 -7.01 -16.09
CA LEU A 226 -3.00 -5.91 -15.36
C LEU A 226 -4.01 -5.16 -16.25
N GLU A 227 -3.70 -4.93 -17.54
CA GLU A 227 -4.65 -4.34 -18.48
C GLU A 227 -5.88 -5.25 -18.71
N GLU A 228 -5.68 -6.57 -18.80
CA GLU A 228 -6.79 -7.51 -18.90
C GLU A 228 -7.69 -7.46 -17.66
N GLN A 229 -7.12 -7.43 -16.45
CA GLN A 229 -7.89 -7.30 -15.21
C GLN A 229 -8.68 -5.98 -15.18
N LYS A 230 -8.08 -4.88 -15.60
CA LYS A 230 -8.78 -3.59 -15.72
C LYS A 230 -9.96 -3.65 -16.68
N HIS A 231 -9.82 -4.34 -17.83
CA HIS A 231 -10.93 -4.54 -18.77
C HIS A 231 -12.06 -5.38 -18.20
N ARG A 232 -11.78 -6.33 -17.33
CA ARG A 232 -12.78 -7.13 -16.60
C ARG A 232 -13.51 -6.31 -15.54
N GLY A 233 -12.93 -5.21 -15.12
CA GLY A 233 -13.41 -4.34 -14.06
C GLY A 233 -12.67 -4.56 -12.74
N ARG A 234 -12.48 -3.46 -12.00
CA ARG A 234 -11.83 -3.49 -10.69
C ARG A 234 -12.76 -4.09 -9.63
N PRO A 235 -12.20 -4.72 -8.57
CA PRO A 235 -12.96 -5.08 -7.38
C PRO A 235 -13.57 -3.85 -6.69
N ASP A 236 -14.67 -4.05 -5.97
CA ASP A 236 -15.19 -3.05 -5.06
C ASP A 236 -14.25 -2.89 -3.86
N GLY A 237 -14.14 -1.66 -3.34
CA GLY A 237 -13.28 -1.35 -2.20
C GLY A 237 -11.78 -1.33 -2.54
N PHE A 238 -10.97 -1.74 -1.56
CA PHE A 238 -9.51 -1.82 -1.73
C PHE A 238 -9.12 -2.98 -2.64
N TYR A 239 -8.11 -2.73 -3.48
CA TYR A 239 -7.45 -3.79 -4.25
C TYR A 239 -6.03 -3.38 -4.62
N VAL A 240 -5.20 -4.36 -4.94
CA VAL A 240 -3.80 -4.19 -5.28
C VAL A 240 -3.53 -4.56 -6.73
N SER A 241 -2.77 -3.72 -7.43
CA SER A 241 -2.13 -4.05 -8.70
C SER A 241 -0.64 -4.26 -8.45
N GLY A 242 -0.18 -5.52 -8.59
CA GLY A 242 1.21 -5.88 -8.35
C GLY A 242 2.09 -5.66 -9.58
N LEU A 243 3.12 -4.82 -9.42
CA LEU A 243 4.21 -4.68 -10.39
C LEU A 243 5.34 -5.67 -10.13
N ASN A 244 5.24 -6.45 -9.06
CA ASN A 244 6.22 -7.45 -8.69
C ASN A 244 6.33 -8.54 -9.76
N LEU A 245 7.56 -8.94 -10.02
CA LEU A 245 7.91 -10.03 -10.93
C LEU A 245 8.03 -11.33 -10.14
N THR A 246 7.93 -12.45 -10.85
CA THR A 246 8.14 -13.79 -10.27
C THR A 246 9.07 -14.56 -11.16
N GLU A 247 10.09 -15.12 -10.55
CA GLU A 247 10.97 -16.08 -11.17
C GLU A 247 10.41 -17.49 -11.00
N ASP A 248 10.72 -18.35 -11.94
CA ASP A 248 10.49 -19.78 -11.81
C ASP A 248 11.82 -20.56 -11.65
N ALA A 249 11.72 -21.85 -11.34
CA ALA A 249 12.90 -22.70 -11.15
C ALA A 249 13.81 -22.73 -12.40
N ALA A 250 13.23 -22.64 -13.59
CA ALA A 250 13.99 -22.61 -14.84
C ALA A 250 14.76 -21.29 -14.98
N TYR A 251 14.12 -20.17 -14.61
CA TYR A 251 14.77 -18.85 -14.60
C TYR A 251 15.97 -18.84 -13.64
N ILE A 252 15.79 -19.33 -12.41
CA ILE A 252 16.87 -19.42 -11.40
C ILE A 252 18.05 -20.26 -11.91
N LEU A 253 17.76 -21.42 -12.52
CA LEU A 253 18.79 -22.31 -13.05
C LEU A 253 19.56 -21.69 -14.23
N LEU A 254 18.90 -20.90 -15.07
CA LEU A 254 19.54 -20.20 -16.18
C LEU A 254 20.31 -18.96 -15.74
N HIS A 255 20.01 -18.41 -14.55
CA HIS A 255 20.60 -17.17 -14.04
C HIS A 255 21.19 -17.35 -12.61
N PRO A 256 22.10 -18.31 -12.39
CA PRO A 256 22.54 -18.71 -11.06
C PRO A 256 23.27 -17.62 -10.25
N LEU A 257 23.76 -16.58 -10.93
CA LEU A 257 24.46 -15.44 -10.32
C LEU A 257 23.57 -14.19 -10.15
N GLN A 258 22.30 -14.29 -10.52
CA GLN A 258 21.35 -13.19 -10.35
C GLN A 258 20.57 -13.34 -9.03
N ASP A 259 19.80 -12.32 -8.73
CA ASP A 259 18.89 -12.19 -7.60
C ASP A 259 17.60 -11.47 -8.02
N MET A 260 16.63 -11.45 -7.13
CA MET A 260 15.35 -10.77 -7.35
C MET A 260 15.53 -9.27 -7.64
N ARG A 261 16.52 -8.63 -7.00
CA ARG A 261 16.83 -7.23 -7.23
C ARG A 261 17.27 -6.96 -8.66
N THR A 262 18.14 -7.80 -9.18
CA THR A 262 18.61 -7.68 -10.59
C THR A 262 17.47 -7.87 -11.58
N LEU A 263 16.57 -8.84 -11.34
CA LEU A 263 15.39 -9.06 -12.16
C LEU A 263 14.48 -7.83 -12.14
N THR A 264 14.12 -7.34 -10.97
CA THR A 264 13.24 -6.18 -10.78
C THR A 264 13.81 -4.92 -11.44
N LEU A 265 15.08 -4.58 -11.17
CA LEU A 265 15.67 -3.34 -11.69
C LEU A 265 15.76 -3.29 -13.22
N ARG A 266 15.95 -4.43 -13.89
CA ARG A 266 15.94 -4.49 -15.36
C ARG A 266 14.56 -4.18 -15.95
N ALA A 267 13.50 -4.51 -15.25
CA ALA A 267 12.12 -4.33 -15.68
C ALA A 267 11.52 -2.98 -15.23
N LEU A 268 12.08 -2.38 -14.19
CA LEU A 268 11.48 -1.30 -13.42
C LEU A 268 11.09 -0.09 -14.30
N SER A 269 11.95 0.33 -15.23
CA SER A 269 11.66 1.48 -16.10
C SER A 269 10.40 1.28 -16.96
N LEU A 270 10.19 0.05 -17.46
CA LEU A 270 8.99 -0.28 -18.25
C LEU A 270 7.74 -0.32 -17.37
N LEU A 271 7.83 -0.92 -16.19
CA LEU A 271 6.72 -0.99 -15.23
C LEU A 271 6.33 0.39 -14.71
N LEU A 272 7.30 1.25 -14.36
CA LEU A 272 7.05 2.61 -13.92
C LEU A 272 6.46 3.49 -15.03
N ARG A 273 6.88 3.29 -16.29
CA ARG A 273 6.25 3.97 -17.42
C ARG A 273 4.77 3.64 -17.51
N TRP A 274 4.41 2.34 -17.48
CA TRP A 274 3.01 1.91 -17.45
C TRP A 274 2.27 2.51 -16.25
N ALA A 275 2.86 2.46 -15.05
CA ALA A 275 2.28 3.03 -13.84
C ALA A 275 1.99 4.52 -13.99
N SER A 276 2.89 5.28 -14.64
CA SER A 276 2.74 6.72 -14.86
C SER A 276 1.54 7.09 -15.73
N GLU A 277 1.05 6.18 -16.55
CA GLU A 277 -0.11 6.38 -17.44
C GLU A 277 -1.45 6.11 -16.72
N GLN A 278 -1.41 5.45 -15.54
CA GLN A 278 -2.61 5.07 -14.82
C GLN A 278 -3.34 6.28 -14.20
N GLN A 279 -4.60 6.05 -13.84
CA GLN A 279 -5.43 7.04 -13.13
C GLN A 279 -6.11 6.40 -11.92
N PRO A 280 -6.13 7.05 -10.74
CA PRO A 280 -6.86 6.57 -9.59
C PRO A 280 -8.36 6.87 -9.72
N GLY A 281 -9.19 6.09 -9.04
CA GLY A 281 -10.62 6.37 -8.98
C GLY A 281 -11.51 5.15 -8.90
N GLY A 282 -12.83 5.38 -8.78
CA GLY A 282 -13.85 4.33 -8.69
C GLY A 282 -14.36 3.80 -10.03
N GLY A 283 -13.90 4.32 -11.17
CA GLY A 283 -14.28 3.79 -12.48
C GLY A 283 -13.66 2.42 -12.77
N ALA A 284 -14.17 1.72 -13.78
CA ALA A 284 -13.80 0.33 -14.10
C ALA A 284 -12.27 0.10 -14.24
N GLY A 285 -11.52 1.07 -14.76
CA GLY A 285 -10.05 1.01 -14.86
C GLY A 285 -9.32 1.82 -13.81
N GLY A 286 -10.01 2.31 -12.77
CA GLY A 286 -9.40 3.17 -11.74
C GLY A 286 -8.45 2.41 -10.83
N LEU A 287 -7.23 2.92 -10.67
CA LEU A 287 -6.19 2.34 -9.80
C LEU A 287 -6.47 2.63 -8.32
N ASN A 288 -6.09 1.69 -7.45
CA ASN A 288 -6.02 1.92 -6.00
C ASN A 288 -4.59 1.68 -5.49
N VAL A 289 -4.28 0.55 -4.87
CA VAL A 289 -2.92 0.26 -4.42
C VAL A 289 -2.08 -0.21 -5.60
N LEU A 290 -0.89 0.35 -5.72
CA LEU A 290 0.15 -0.14 -6.63
C LEU A 290 1.31 -0.67 -5.79
N CYS A 291 1.59 -1.97 -5.86
CA CYS A 291 2.66 -2.63 -5.12
C CYS A 291 3.89 -2.85 -5.99
N CYS A 292 5.08 -2.68 -5.40
CA CYS A 292 6.34 -2.90 -6.08
C CYS A 292 7.37 -3.55 -5.15
N ASP A 293 8.37 -4.19 -5.76
CA ASP A 293 9.58 -4.64 -5.08
C ASP A 293 10.61 -3.50 -5.05
N PHE A 294 11.51 -3.53 -4.04
CA PHE A 294 12.62 -2.57 -3.89
C PHE A 294 12.16 -1.12 -4.02
N VAL A 295 11.20 -0.75 -3.18
CA VAL A 295 10.54 0.57 -3.21
C VAL A 295 11.50 1.75 -2.93
N ASP A 296 12.66 1.48 -2.38
CA ASP A 296 13.72 2.43 -2.01
C ASP A 296 14.70 2.79 -3.16
N VAL A 297 14.68 2.04 -4.26
CA VAL A 297 15.67 2.22 -5.34
C VAL A 297 15.21 3.11 -6.48
N SER A 298 14.01 3.70 -6.40
CA SER A 298 13.45 4.52 -7.47
C SER A 298 12.48 5.58 -6.96
N HIS A 299 12.01 6.41 -7.88
CA HIS A 299 10.94 7.38 -7.60
C HIS A 299 9.52 6.78 -7.61
N PHE A 300 9.38 5.47 -7.39
CA PHE A 300 8.10 4.74 -7.40
C PHE A 300 7.05 5.41 -6.52
N CYS A 301 7.35 5.64 -5.23
CA CYS A 301 6.40 6.26 -4.29
C CYS A 301 5.93 7.63 -4.77
N SER A 302 6.86 8.50 -5.14
CA SER A 302 6.54 9.85 -5.66
C SER A 302 5.73 9.80 -6.95
N LEU A 303 5.97 8.81 -7.81
CA LEU A 303 5.19 8.60 -9.03
C LEU A 303 3.74 8.24 -8.69
N VAL A 304 3.53 7.25 -7.81
CA VAL A 304 2.18 6.81 -7.43
C VAL A 304 1.41 7.91 -6.72
N ILE A 305 2.05 8.62 -5.78
CA ILE A 305 1.45 9.77 -5.08
C ILE A 305 0.97 10.83 -6.08
N ARG A 306 1.78 11.16 -7.08
CA ARG A 306 1.43 12.15 -8.11
C ARG A 306 0.24 11.76 -8.97
N LEU A 307 -0.09 10.48 -9.12
CA LEU A 307 -1.29 10.07 -9.85
C LEU A 307 -2.57 10.69 -9.27
N ASN A 308 -2.62 10.94 -7.96
CA ASN A 308 -3.78 11.53 -7.29
C ASN A 308 -4.11 12.93 -7.84
N TYR A 309 -3.11 13.70 -8.26
CA TYR A 309 -3.32 15.04 -8.82
C TYR A 309 -3.99 15.01 -10.21
N LYS A 310 -3.87 13.92 -10.97
CA LYS A 310 -4.58 13.77 -12.25
C LYS A 310 -6.10 13.84 -12.06
N LYS A 311 -6.60 13.34 -10.92
CA LYS A 311 -8.02 13.37 -10.59
C LYS A 311 -8.56 14.78 -10.37
N VAL A 312 -7.74 15.64 -9.77
CA VAL A 312 -8.09 17.06 -9.57
C VAL A 312 -8.08 17.84 -10.88
N LEU A 313 -7.10 17.54 -11.74
CA LEU A 313 -6.98 18.19 -13.05
C LEU A 313 -8.09 17.78 -14.03
N ALA A 314 -8.65 16.59 -13.88
CA ALA A 314 -9.74 16.07 -14.70
C ALA A 314 -11.13 16.56 -14.26
N ALA A 315 -11.27 17.11 -13.06
CA ALA A 315 -12.54 17.68 -12.60
C ALA A 315 -12.85 18.97 -13.40
N PRO A 316 -14.07 19.13 -13.97
CA PRO A 316 -14.44 20.38 -14.63
C PRO A 316 -14.27 21.52 -13.61
N ARG A 317 -13.43 22.51 -13.94
CA ARG A 317 -13.36 23.72 -13.15
C ARG A 317 -14.74 24.33 -13.09
N ALA A 318 -15.35 24.38 -11.91
CA ALA A 318 -16.57 25.16 -11.70
C ALA A 318 -16.25 26.59 -12.12
N VAL A 319 -16.77 27.02 -13.26
CA VAL A 319 -16.69 28.41 -13.70
C VAL A 319 -17.49 29.20 -12.66
N CYS A 320 -16.78 29.87 -11.76
CA CYS A 320 -17.39 30.81 -10.84
C CYS A 320 -17.92 31.97 -11.70
N THR A 321 -19.13 31.83 -12.19
CA THR A 321 -19.85 32.98 -12.80
C THR A 321 -20.20 33.91 -11.66
N VAL A 322 -19.34 34.93 -11.47
CA VAL A 322 -19.69 36.08 -10.67
C VAL A 322 -20.96 36.70 -11.30
N PRO A 323 -22.08 36.81 -10.58
CA PRO A 323 -23.24 37.51 -11.11
C PRO A 323 -22.85 38.93 -11.43
N ARG A 324 -22.95 39.31 -12.70
CA ARG A 324 -22.77 40.71 -13.15
C ARG A 324 -23.90 41.51 -12.49
N ALA A 325 -23.55 42.35 -11.51
CA ALA A 325 -24.49 43.30 -10.92
C ALA A 325 -25.00 44.18 -12.05
N THR A 326 -26.25 44.07 -12.38
CA THR A 326 -26.96 45.00 -13.24
C THR A 326 -27.04 46.33 -12.48
N ALA A 327 -26.35 47.33 -13.01
CA ALA A 327 -26.46 48.73 -12.55
C ALA A 327 -27.86 49.22 -12.91
N GLU A 328 -28.78 49.20 -11.96
CA GLU A 328 -30.02 49.91 -12.08
C GLU A 328 -29.74 51.38 -11.82
N SER A 329 -30.09 52.17 -12.81
CA SER A 329 -30.03 53.63 -12.90
C SER A 329 -30.80 54.30 -11.74
N ILE A 330 -30.07 55.12 -10.98
CA ILE A 330 -30.64 56.04 -10.01
C ILE A 330 -31.36 57.16 -10.82
N GLY A 331 -32.66 57.06 -10.88
CA GLY A 331 -33.53 58.15 -11.37
C GLY A 331 -33.66 59.24 -10.29
N CYS A 332 -33.14 60.38 -10.62
CA CYS A 332 -33.32 61.63 -9.90
C CYS A 332 -34.77 62.11 -10.04
N CYS A 333 -35.50 62.29 -8.94
CA CYS A 333 -36.72 63.10 -8.94
C CYS A 333 -36.57 64.19 -7.92
N HIS A 334 -36.58 65.43 -8.47
CA HIS A 334 -36.62 66.69 -7.77
C HIS A 334 -38.03 67.03 -7.30
N SER A 335 -38.05 67.78 -6.19
CA SER A 335 -38.86 68.93 -5.81
C SER A 335 -40.31 68.71 -5.33
N ASN A 336 -40.68 69.27 -4.27
CA ASN A 336 -41.14 70.58 -3.86
C ASN A 336 -42.00 70.50 -2.60
N GLN A 337 -41.54 71.22 -1.65
CA GLN A 337 -42.18 72.31 -0.88
C GLN A 337 -43.59 72.20 -0.32
N ALA A 338 -43.61 72.54 0.96
CA ALA A 338 -44.48 73.48 1.65
C ALA A 338 -45.67 72.95 2.45
N GLY A 339 -45.71 73.48 3.68
CA GLY A 339 -46.95 73.80 4.39
C GLY A 339 -47.01 73.38 5.84
N HIS A 340 -46.60 74.27 6.74
CA HIS A 340 -47.07 74.43 8.13
C HIS A 340 -48.52 74.90 8.13
N PRO A 341 -49.24 75.05 9.26
CA PRO A 341 -49.14 74.54 10.62
C PRO A 341 -50.47 74.17 11.20
N THR A 342 -50.54 73.49 12.29
CA THR A 342 -51.14 73.82 13.61
C THR A 342 -50.95 72.61 14.55
#